data_536d1a0b31c599f35978e1566320e52c
#
_entry.id   536d1a0b31c599f35978e1566320e52c
#
_cell.length_a   1.000
_cell.length_b   1.000
_cell.length_c   1.000
_cell.angle_alpha   90.00
_cell.angle_beta   90.00
_cell.angle_gamma   90.00
#
_symmetry.space_group_name_H-M   'P 1'
#
loop_
_entity.id
_entity.type
_entity.pdbx_description
1 polymer ?
#
loop_
_entity_poly.entity_id
_entity_poly.type
_entity_poly.pdbx_seq_one_letter_code
_entity_poly.pdbx_strand_id
1 'polypeptide(L)'
;MEISFGKTIIFARNHKHAEAIVKVFDSIYPKYNGIFARVIDNQVNYVSSLIEDFQNPNKMPQIAVSVDMLDTGIDVPEVLNLVFFKPVKSKIKFWQMIGRGTRLCKNLFGIDKHKQQFYIFDCCRNFEFFEESARGIESQSVQSLTEKIYNLKLDLIAELENMNYQSQEEYKNYREELVEEFLKKITELNTDSFIVRNKAVYIDKFSKIDNWKHIDNISYMEIRENIIPILLSEDSDELAKRFDNLVYGLQVGRIIGKSTSVKGRILVELVEDLKKLGTIPEVVSEKDRIEKASEPEYWKKSDFFEIEKTRTILRELMKYIDNPPRGIYTVDIIDELKVSEKKEGYNIQQR
;
A
#
# COMPACT_ATOMS: atom_id res chain seq x y z
N MET A 1 -44.80 -15.13 -2.60
CA MET A 1 -43.40 -15.37 -3.01
C MET A 1 -42.69 -14.07 -2.72
N GLU A 2 -42.08 -13.96 -1.53
CA GLU A 2 -41.25 -12.79 -1.20
C GLU A 2 -40.03 -12.84 -2.09
N ILE A 3 -39.89 -11.85 -2.95
CA ILE A 3 -38.69 -11.68 -3.75
C ILE A 3 -37.59 -11.24 -2.74
N SER A 4 -36.72 -12.15 -2.40
CA SER A 4 -35.54 -11.80 -1.61
C SER A 4 -34.66 -10.90 -2.48
N PHE A 5 -34.75 -9.59 -2.21
CA PHE A 5 -33.79 -8.64 -2.76
C PHE A 5 -32.48 -8.86 -2.00
N GLY A 6 -31.42 -9.27 -2.69
CA GLY A 6 -30.12 -9.32 -2.06
C GLY A 6 -29.71 -7.95 -1.50
N LYS A 7 -28.84 -7.95 -0.48
CA LYS A 7 -28.39 -6.71 0.17
C LYS A 7 -27.66 -5.79 -0.81
N THR A 8 -27.79 -4.49 -0.56
CA THR A 8 -27.19 -3.45 -1.40
C THR A 8 -26.27 -2.57 -0.57
N ILE A 9 -25.09 -2.27 -1.08
CA ILE A 9 -24.18 -1.24 -0.53
C ILE A 9 -24.16 -0.06 -1.50
N ILE A 10 -24.44 1.13 -0.99
CA ILE A 10 -24.33 2.40 -1.72
C ILE A 10 -23.16 3.18 -1.13
N PHE A 11 -22.15 3.47 -1.93
CA PHE A 11 -20.99 4.24 -1.53
C PHE A 11 -21.24 5.73 -1.78
N ALA A 12 -21.39 6.49 -0.71
CA ALA A 12 -21.65 7.93 -0.74
C ALA A 12 -20.38 8.75 -0.53
N ARG A 13 -20.38 10.01 -0.98
CA ARG A 13 -19.24 10.90 -0.91
C ARG A 13 -18.89 11.36 0.52
N ASN A 14 -19.91 11.67 1.31
CA ASN A 14 -19.83 12.12 2.70
C ASN A 14 -21.13 11.84 3.43
N HIS A 15 -21.14 12.10 4.75
CA HIS A 15 -22.30 11.88 5.61
C HIS A 15 -23.58 12.56 5.11
N LYS A 16 -23.53 13.85 4.80
CA LYS A 16 -24.69 14.60 4.29
C LYS A 16 -25.27 14.01 2.98
N HIS A 17 -24.38 13.52 2.12
CA HIS A 17 -24.81 12.84 0.90
C HIS A 17 -25.49 11.50 1.21
N ALA A 18 -24.95 10.73 2.16
CA ALA A 18 -25.54 9.47 2.60
C ALA A 18 -26.94 9.70 3.21
N GLU A 19 -27.11 10.71 4.07
CA GLU A 19 -28.42 11.10 4.61
C GLU A 19 -29.40 11.52 3.53
N ALA A 20 -28.94 12.31 2.54
CA ALA A 20 -29.79 12.73 1.43
C ALA A 20 -30.30 11.54 0.62
N ILE A 21 -29.46 10.53 0.35
CA ILE A 21 -29.86 9.30 -0.36
C ILE A 21 -30.93 8.56 0.44
N VAL A 22 -30.71 8.33 1.74
CA VAL A 22 -31.70 7.66 2.60
C VAL A 22 -32.99 8.44 2.67
N LYS A 23 -32.94 9.77 2.85
CA LYS A 23 -34.13 10.63 2.89
C LYS A 23 -34.95 10.57 1.60
N VAL A 24 -34.30 10.58 0.45
CA VAL A 24 -34.98 10.44 -0.85
C VAL A 24 -35.61 9.04 -0.96
N PHE A 25 -34.91 7.99 -0.57
CA PHE A 25 -35.44 6.64 -0.56
C PHE A 25 -36.72 6.54 0.31
N ASP A 26 -36.67 7.05 1.54
CA ASP A 26 -37.79 7.02 2.46
C ASP A 26 -39.00 7.85 1.97
N SER A 27 -38.73 8.95 1.26
CA SER A 27 -39.80 9.76 0.66
C SER A 27 -40.51 9.05 -0.49
N ILE A 28 -39.80 8.24 -1.27
CA ILE A 28 -40.32 7.46 -2.39
C ILE A 28 -41.03 6.19 -1.89
N TYR A 29 -40.46 5.58 -0.84
CA TYR A 29 -40.95 4.31 -0.29
C TYR A 29 -41.35 4.40 1.20
N PRO A 30 -42.32 5.23 1.59
CA PRO A 30 -42.67 5.45 2.99
C PRO A 30 -43.17 4.20 3.71
N LYS A 31 -43.60 3.19 2.96
CA LYS A 31 -44.03 1.89 3.51
C LYS A 31 -42.95 1.14 4.31
N TYR A 32 -41.70 1.48 4.15
CA TYR A 32 -40.60 0.84 4.87
C TYR A 32 -40.20 1.56 6.16
N ASN A 33 -40.89 2.64 6.55
CA ASN A 33 -40.74 3.34 7.83
C ASN A 33 -39.29 3.69 8.21
N GLY A 34 -38.43 4.00 7.23
CA GLY A 34 -37.02 4.38 7.45
C GLY A 34 -36.11 3.26 7.94
N ILE A 35 -36.52 1.99 7.88
CA ILE A 35 -35.69 0.86 8.33
C ILE A 35 -34.98 0.12 7.21
N PHE A 36 -35.47 0.25 5.97
CA PHE A 36 -35.00 -0.51 4.83
C PHE A 36 -33.66 0.00 4.31
N ALA A 37 -33.46 1.31 4.24
CA ALA A 37 -32.22 1.97 3.90
C ALA A 37 -31.68 2.74 5.12
N ARG A 38 -30.41 2.54 5.47
CA ARG A 38 -29.79 3.19 6.63
C ARG A 38 -28.39 3.70 6.29
N VAL A 39 -28.03 4.84 6.87
CA VAL A 39 -26.65 5.33 6.84
C VAL A 39 -25.81 4.50 7.78
N ILE A 40 -24.68 4.01 7.30
CA ILE A 40 -23.67 3.29 8.08
C ILE A 40 -22.34 4.01 7.91
N ASP A 41 -22.04 4.92 8.83
CA ASP A 41 -20.75 5.62 8.90
C ASP A 41 -20.40 5.96 10.36
N ASN A 42 -19.20 6.53 10.57
CA ASN A 42 -18.63 6.81 11.89
C ASN A 42 -19.35 7.93 12.67
N GLN A 43 -20.29 8.66 12.05
CA GLN A 43 -21.07 9.73 12.70
C GLN A 43 -22.41 9.21 13.24
N VAL A 44 -22.78 7.98 12.91
CA VAL A 44 -24.04 7.37 13.35
C VAL A 44 -23.87 6.72 14.72
N ASN A 45 -24.76 7.05 15.65
CA ASN A 45 -24.81 6.37 16.94
C ASN A 45 -25.16 4.88 16.75
N TYR A 46 -24.53 3.99 17.53
CA TYR A 46 -24.74 2.54 17.47
C TYR A 46 -24.40 1.90 16.11
N VAL A 47 -23.43 2.47 15.39
CA VAL A 47 -23.01 1.96 14.07
C VAL A 47 -22.61 0.49 14.09
N SER A 48 -21.96 0.02 15.16
CA SER A 48 -21.56 -1.40 15.31
C SER A 48 -22.77 -2.33 15.27
N SER A 49 -23.86 -1.98 15.98
CA SER A 49 -25.10 -2.74 15.96
C SER A 49 -25.78 -2.73 14.58
N LEU A 50 -25.72 -1.59 13.86
CA LEU A 50 -26.24 -1.51 12.50
C LEU A 50 -25.44 -2.37 11.52
N ILE A 51 -24.13 -2.48 11.71
CA ILE A 51 -23.27 -3.36 10.92
C ILE A 51 -23.62 -4.82 11.20
N GLU A 52 -23.75 -5.21 12.46
CA GLU A 52 -24.17 -6.57 12.85
C GLU A 52 -25.55 -6.93 12.27
N ASP A 53 -26.49 -6.00 12.33
CA ASP A 53 -27.82 -6.20 11.73
C ASP A 53 -27.73 -6.30 10.21
N PHE A 54 -26.89 -5.50 9.55
CA PHE A 54 -26.65 -5.61 8.12
C PHE A 54 -25.95 -6.90 7.72
N GLN A 55 -25.10 -7.47 8.56
CA GLN A 55 -24.46 -8.77 8.33
C GLN A 55 -25.43 -9.96 8.49
N ASN A 56 -26.54 -9.76 9.18
CA ASN A 56 -27.54 -10.80 9.36
C ASN A 56 -28.50 -10.84 8.16
N PRO A 57 -28.62 -12.00 7.46
CA PRO A 57 -29.48 -12.12 6.27
C PRO A 57 -30.96 -11.81 6.52
N ASN A 58 -31.44 -12.05 7.74
CA ASN A 58 -32.87 -11.91 8.10
C ASN A 58 -33.21 -10.57 8.75
N LYS A 59 -32.24 -9.66 8.89
CA LYS A 59 -32.44 -8.36 9.54
C LYS A 59 -32.35 -7.19 8.57
N MET A 60 -33.01 -6.10 8.93
CA MET A 60 -32.83 -4.80 8.29
C MET A 60 -31.54 -4.13 8.80
N PRO A 61 -30.92 -3.26 8.02
CA PRO A 61 -31.36 -2.77 6.72
C PRO A 61 -31.04 -3.72 5.57
N GLN A 62 -31.76 -3.56 4.45
CA GLN A 62 -31.44 -4.20 3.17
C GLN A 62 -30.49 -3.33 2.33
N ILE A 63 -30.54 -2.01 2.52
CA ILE A 63 -29.66 -1.05 1.85
C ILE A 63 -28.81 -0.35 2.90
N ALA A 64 -27.49 -0.52 2.80
CA ALA A 64 -26.51 0.20 3.58
C ALA A 64 -25.92 1.35 2.75
N VAL A 65 -26.08 2.60 3.20
CA VAL A 65 -25.46 3.75 2.57
C VAL A 65 -24.23 4.15 3.39
N SER A 66 -23.05 3.93 2.84
CA SER A 66 -21.78 4.09 3.57
C SER A 66 -20.85 5.09 2.90
N VAL A 67 -20.07 5.78 3.71
CA VAL A 67 -19.03 6.70 3.22
C VAL A 67 -17.70 5.95 3.04
N ASP A 68 -17.17 5.34 4.11
CA ASP A 68 -15.88 4.63 4.11
C ASP A 68 -15.89 3.34 4.97
N MET A 69 -16.85 3.18 5.89
CA MET A 69 -16.82 2.09 6.87
C MET A 69 -17.04 0.70 6.27
N LEU A 70 -17.78 0.60 5.17
CA LEU A 70 -18.07 -0.68 4.51
C LEU A 70 -17.10 -0.96 3.35
N ASP A 71 -16.13 -0.08 3.10
CA ASP A 71 -15.10 -0.29 2.08
C ASP A 71 -14.21 -1.50 2.45
N THR A 72 -13.97 -1.70 3.77
CA THR A 72 -13.15 -2.79 4.32
C THR A 72 -13.83 -3.44 5.53
N GLY A 73 -13.39 -4.63 5.93
CA GLY A 73 -13.66 -5.19 7.26
C GLY A 73 -15.00 -5.87 7.49
N ILE A 74 -15.94 -5.90 6.54
CA ILE A 74 -17.21 -6.62 6.70
C ILE A 74 -17.30 -7.84 5.78
N ASP A 75 -18.02 -8.85 6.22
CA ASP A 75 -18.34 -10.04 5.44
C ASP A 75 -19.85 -10.23 5.36
N VAL A 76 -20.43 -9.91 4.20
CA VAL A 76 -21.87 -10.01 3.91
C VAL A 76 -22.05 -10.73 2.57
N PRO A 77 -22.14 -12.05 2.56
CA PRO A 77 -22.28 -12.84 1.34
C PRO A 77 -23.51 -12.46 0.50
N GLU A 78 -24.57 -11.99 1.15
CA GLU A 78 -25.85 -11.61 0.54
C GLU A 78 -25.80 -10.31 -0.26
N VAL A 79 -24.69 -9.58 -0.26
CA VAL A 79 -24.54 -8.36 -1.08
C VAL A 79 -24.62 -8.71 -2.55
N LEU A 80 -25.65 -8.24 -3.20
CA LEU A 80 -25.96 -8.45 -4.61
C LEU A 80 -25.72 -7.20 -5.46
N ASN A 81 -25.85 -6.03 -4.87
CA ASN A 81 -25.71 -4.77 -5.58
C ASN A 81 -24.68 -3.86 -4.90
N LEU A 82 -23.81 -3.28 -5.70
CA LEU A 82 -22.88 -2.22 -5.31
C LEU A 82 -23.19 -0.98 -6.15
N VAL A 83 -23.44 0.15 -5.48
CA VAL A 83 -23.76 1.41 -6.14
C VAL A 83 -22.69 2.45 -5.82
N PHE A 84 -21.99 2.93 -6.81
CA PHE A 84 -20.97 3.96 -6.66
C PHE A 84 -21.57 5.35 -6.92
N PHE A 85 -21.95 6.05 -5.85
CA PHE A 85 -22.36 7.44 -5.88
C PHE A 85 -21.26 8.41 -5.45
N LYS A 86 -20.00 7.95 -5.52
CA LYS A 86 -18.82 8.79 -5.33
C LYS A 86 -17.74 8.47 -6.36
N PRO A 87 -16.99 9.47 -6.83
CA PRO A 87 -15.77 9.19 -7.58
C PRO A 87 -14.75 8.55 -6.66
N VAL A 88 -14.20 7.42 -7.08
CA VAL A 88 -13.12 6.71 -6.38
C VAL A 88 -11.83 6.98 -7.12
N LYS A 89 -10.82 7.51 -6.42
CA LYS A 89 -9.53 7.86 -7.04
C LYS A 89 -8.46 6.82 -6.81
N SER A 90 -8.60 6.00 -5.75
CA SER A 90 -7.66 4.93 -5.41
C SER A 90 -8.08 3.61 -6.03
N LYS A 91 -7.22 3.03 -6.87
CA LYS A 91 -7.43 1.73 -7.52
C LYS A 91 -7.61 0.61 -6.49
N ILE A 92 -6.78 0.61 -5.44
CA ILE A 92 -6.87 -0.38 -4.34
C ILE A 92 -8.24 -0.27 -3.65
N LYS A 93 -8.66 0.95 -3.30
CA LYS A 93 -9.95 1.19 -2.65
C LYS A 93 -11.12 0.76 -3.55
N PHE A 94 -11.03 1.06 -4.85
CA PHE A 94 -12.03 0.64 -5.83
C PHE A 94 -12.20 -0.88 -5.87
N TRP A 95 -11.09 -1.63 -5.93
CA TRP A 95 -11.13 -3.09 -5.91
C TRP A 95 -11.57 -3.67 -4.55
N GLN A 96 -11.22 -3.04 -3.44
CA GLN A 96 -11.72 -3.44 -2.12
C GLN A 96 -13.25 -3.29 -2.02
N MET A 97 -13.79 -2.22 -2.57
CA MET A 97 -15.24 -1.98 -2.63
C MET A 97 -15.94 -3.00 -3.54
N ILE A 98 -15.38 -3.30 -4.72
CA ILE A 98 -15.89 -4.35 -5.62
C ILE A 98 -15.85 -5.72 -4.91
N GLY A 99 -14.80 -5.99 -4.13
CA GLY A 99 -14.64 -7.21 -3.34
C GLY A 99 -15.78 -7.48 -2.34
N ARG A 100 -16.59 -6.48 -1.99
CA ARG A 100 -17.79 -6.69 -1.15
C ARG A 100 -18.88 -7.47 -1.86
N GLY A 101 -18.93 -7.44 -3.18
CA GLY A 101 -19.91 -8.20 -3.98
C GLY A 101 -19.45 -9.61 -4.38
N THR A 102 -18.17 -9.92 -4.29
CA THR A 102 -17.61 -11.17 -4.85
C THR A 102 -17.87 -12.41 -3.99
N ARG A 103 -18.36 -12.27 -2.77
CA ARG A 103 -18.64 -13.41 -1.89
C ARG A 103 -19.73 -14.30 -2.45
N LEU A 104 -19.49 -15.60 -2.41
CA LEU A 104 -20.51 -16.60 -2.78
C LEU A 104 -21.55 -16.73 -1.67
N CYS A 105 -22.82 -16.82 -2.04
CA CYS A 105 -23.91 -17.05 -1.12
C CYS A 105 -24.77 -18.21 -1.61
N LYS A 106 -24.78 -19.31 -0.83
CA LYS A 106 -25.62 -20.47 -1.14
C LYS A 106 -27.07 -20.15 -0.80
N ASN A 107 -27.99 -20.63 -1.67
CA ASN A 107 -29.43 -20.52 -1.47
C ASN A 107 -29.99 -19.09 -1.30
N LEU A 108 -29.31 -18.08 -1.81
CA LEU A 108 -29.73 -16.68 -1.70
C LEU A 108 -31.14 -16.45 -2.28
N PHE A 109 -31.49 -17.15 -3.33
CA PHE A 109 -32.79 -17.01 -4.02
C PHE A 109 -33.73 -18.21 -3.78
N GLY A 110 -33.45 -19.04 -2.79
CA GLY A 110 -34.19 -20.27 -2.45
C GLY A 110 -33.34 -21.53 -2.56
N ILE A 111 -33.93 -22.67 -2.26
CA ILE A 111 -33.24 -23.97 -2.27
C ILE A 111 -32.61 -24.20 -3.64
N ASP A 112 -31.31 -24.52 -3.64
CA ASP A 112 -30.45 -24.77 -4.82
C ASP A 112 -30.31 -23.57 -5.79
N LYS A 113 -30.76 -22.38 -5.38
CA LYS A 113 -30.58 -21.15 -6.14
C LYS A 113 -29.52 -20.26 -5.48
N HIS A 114 -28.30 -20.49 -5.87
CA HIS A 114 -27.12 -19.82 -5.31
C HIS A 114 -26.89 -18.46 -6.00
N LYS A 115 -26.22 -17.55 -5.31
CA LYS A 115 -25.67 -16.33 -5.91
C LYS A 115 -24.59 -16.70 -6.91
N GLN A 116 -24.79 -16.40 -8.19
CA GLN A 116 -23.85 -16.64 -9.27
C GLN A 116 -23.15 -15.38 -9.74
N GLN A 117 -23.75 -14.20 -9.49
CA GLN A 117 -23.27 -12.91 -9.94
C GLN A 117 -23.71 -11.81 -8.98
N PHE A 118 -23.12 -10.66 -9.10
CA PHE A 118 -23.53 -9.44 -8.44
C PHE A 118 -23.52 -8.28 -9.44
N TYR A 119 -24.19 -7.19 -9.12
CA TYR A 119 -24.34 -6.06 -10.01
C TYR A 119 -23.62 -4.84 -9.47
N ILE A 120 -23.02 -4.07 -10.37
CA ILE A 120 -22.37 -2.80 -10.06
C ILE A 120 -23.07 -1.69 -10.83
N PHE A 121 -23.51 -0.67 -10.11
CA PHE A 121 -24.09 0.55 -10.65
C PHE A 121 -23.08 1.67 -10.46
N ASP A 122 -22.39 2.07 -11.50
CA ASP A 122 -21.39 3.13 -11.44
C ASP A 122 -21.97 4.44 -11.96
N CYS A 123 -22.38 5.30 -11.02
CA CYS A 123 -22.95 6.61 -11.34
C CYS A 123 -21.89 7.71 -11.53
N CYS A 124 -20.60 7.41 -11.31
CA CYS A 124 -19.51 8.38 -11.33
C CYS A 124 -18.42 8.06 -12.35
N ARG A 125 -18.66 7.12 -13.26
CA ARG A 125 -17.73 6.69 -14.30
C ARG A 125 -16.37 6.22 -13.75
N ASN A 126 -16.38 5.50 -12.64
CA ASN A 126 -15.15 4.99 -12.03
C ASN A 126 -14.48 3.94 -12.93
N PHE A 127 -15.27 3.09 -13.62
CA PHE A 127 -14.72 2.10 -14.55
C PHE A 127 -14.03 2.80 -15.74
N GLU A 128 -14.69 3.77 -16.39
CA GLU A 128 -14.08 4.55 -17.48
C GLU A 128 -12.79 5.24 -16.99
N PHE A 129 -12.83 5.84 -15.79
CA PHE A 129 -11.66 6.47 -15.18
C PHE A 129 -10.49 5.50 -15.01
N PHE A 130 -10.74 4.26 -14.61
CA PHE A 130 -9.70 3.24 -14.42
C PHE A 130 -9.34 2.49 -15.71
N GLU A 131 -10.18 2.51 -16.75
CA GLU A 131 -9.89 1.99 -18.09
C GLU A 131 -9.11 2.99 -18.94
N GLU A 132 -9.52 4.26 -19.01
CA GLU A 132 -8.83 5.32 -19.73
C GLU A 132 -7.50 5.70 -19.10
N SER A 133 -7.42 5.69 -17.80
CA SER A 133 -6.18 5.68 -17.06
C SER A 133 -5.83 4.23 -16.76
N ALA A 134 -5.23 3.51 -17.73
CA ALA A 134 -4.52 2.26 -17.44
C ALA A 134 -3.45 2.49 -16.35
N ARG A 135 -3.15 3.73 -16.06
CA ARG A 135 -2.43 4.22 -14.90
C ARG A 135 -3.32 4.84 -13.83
N GLY A 136 -4.67 4.90 -13.87
CA GLY A 136 -5.43 5.74 -12.97
C GLY A 136 -4.68 7.06 -12.69
N ILE A 137 -5.28 8.14 -12.22
CA ILE A 137 -4.44 8.95 -11.35
C ILE A 137 -4.07 7.93 -10.27
N GLU A 138 -2.85 7.42 -10.32
CA GLU A 138 -2.22 6.98 -9.10
C GLU A 138 -2.41 8.21 -8.19
N SER A 139 -3.59 8.31 -7.55
CA SER A 139 -3.63 8.84 -6.23
C SER A 139 -2.61 7.95 -5.64
N GLN A 140 -1.43 8.48 -5.40
CA GLN A 140 -0.32 7.79 -4.80
C GLN A 140 -0.98 6.89 -3.75
N SER A 141 -1.31 5.65 -4.17
CA SER A 141 -1.51 4.60 -3.21
C SER A 141 -0.21 4.73 -2.50
N VAL A 142 -0.26 5.16 -1.23
CA VAL A 142 0.96 5.37 -0.47
C VAL A 142 1.64 4.04 -0.60
N GLN A 143 2.58 3.97 -1.58
CA GLN A 143 3.28 2.73 -1.89
C GLN A 143 3.82 2.29 -0.55
N SER A 144 3.51 1.10 -0.13
CA SER A 144 4.02 0.58 1.13
C SER A 144 5.54 0.76 1.11
N LEU A 145 6.16 0.91 2.26
CA LEU A 145 7.63 0.98 2.30
C LEU A 145 8.26 -0.23 1.60
N THR A 146 7.64 -1.38 1.69
CA THR A 146 8.04 -2.60 0.99
C THR A 146 8.01 -2.41 -0.53
N GLU A 147 6.92 -1.90 -1.09
CA GLU A 147 6.82 -1.61 -2.52
C GLU A 147 7.88 -0.59 -2.97
N LYS A 148 8.11 0.47 -2.18
CA LYS A 148 9.15 1.47 -2.48
C LYS A 148 10.55 0.85 -2.51
N ILE A 149 10.87 0.00 -1.54
CA ILE A 149 12.17 -0.70 -1.48
C ILE A 149 12.33 -1.62 -2.69
N TYR A 150 11.33 -2.44 -3.02
CA TYR A 150 11.42 -3.33 -4.17
C TYR A 150 11.46 -2.59 -5.51
N ASN A 151 10.80 -1.43 -5.64
CA ASN A 151 10.97 -0.57 -6.80
C ASN A 151 12.41 -0.07 -6.93
N LEU A 152 13.03 0.37 -5.84
CA LEU A 152 14.44 0.81 -5.85
C LEU A 152 15.41 -0.35 -6.14
N LYS A 153 15.13 -1.54 -5.63
CA LYS A 153 15.91 -2.75 -5.97
C LYS A 153 15.76 -3.11 -7.44
N LEU A 154 14.57 -2.99 -8.03
CA LEU A 154 14.36 -3.19 -9.46
C LEU A 154 15.12 -2.15 -10.29
N ASP A 155 15.12 -0.88 -9.85
CA ASP A 155 15.92 0.18 -10.49
C ASP A 155 17.43 -0.20 -10.45
N LEU A 156 17.93 -0.69 -9.32
CA LEU A 156 19.33 -1.15 -9.21
C LEU A 156 19.61 -2.34 -10.14
N ILE A 157 18.74 -3.34 -10.21
CA ILE A 157 18.88 -4.50 -11.10
C ILE A 157 18.99 -4.04 -12.56
N ALA A 158 18.14 -3.09 -12.98
CA ALA A 158 18.12 -2.58 -14.35
C ALA A 158 19.37 -1.73 -14.67
N GLU A 159 19.74 -0.81 -13.79
CA GLU A 159 20.89 0.08 -14.02
C GLU A 159 22.23 -0.67 -13.95
N LEU A 160 22.35 -1.66 -13.08
CA LEU A 160 23.56 -2.49 -12.96
C LEU A 160 23.76 -3.46 -14.14
N GLU A 161 22.80 -3.55 -15.06
CA GLU A 161 22.94 -4.27 -16.33
C GLU A 161 23.92 -3.61 -17.31
N ASN A 162 24.24 -2.34 -17.09
CA ASN A 162 25.17 -1.61 -17.92
C ASN A 162 26.57 -2.30 -17.91
N MET A 163 27.18 -2.39 -19.07
CA MET A 163 28.48 -3.05 -19.24
C MET A 163 29.59 -2.51 -18.33
N ASN A 164 29.52 -1.24 -17.96
CA ASN A 164 30.48 -0.64 -17.02
C ASN A 164 30.42 -1.28 -15.63
N TYR A 165 29.25 -1.73 -15.18
CA TYR A 165 29.07 -2.43 -13.90
C TYR A 165 29.27 -3.94 -14.08
N GLN A 166 28.78 -4.53 -15.16
CA GLN A 166 28.90 -5.97 -15.43
C GLN A 166 30.37 -6.42 -15.62
N SER A 167 31.29 -5.53 -15.95
CA SER A 167 32.73 -5.81 -16.01
C SER A 167 33.40 -5.89 -14.63
N GLN A 168 32.69 -5.50 -13.56
CA GLN A 168 33.17 -5.50 -12.18
C GLN A 168 32.44 -6.59 -11.38
N GLU A 169 33.18 -7.59 -10.90
CA GLU A 169 32.61 -8.78 -10.25
C GLU A 169 31.74 -8.45 -9.05
N GLU A 170 32.08 -7.42 -8.26
CA GLU A 170 31.28 -7.01 -7.10
C GLU A 170 29.89 -6.51 -7.48
N TYR A 171 29.76 -5.70 -8.53
CA TYR A 171 28.47 -5.21 -9.01
C TYR A 171 27.63 -6.31 -9.65
N LYS A 172 28.27 -7.23 -10.35
CA LYS A 172 27.61 -8.38 -10.94
C LYS A 172 27.02 -9.28 -9.84
N ASN A 173 27.81 -9.63 -8.83
CA ASN A 173 27.35 -10.44 -7.71
C ASN A 173 26.22 -9.76 -6.94
N TYR A 174 26.34 -8.46 -6.69
CA TYR A 174 25.30 -7.70 -6.01
C TYR A 174 23.99 -7.68 -6.81
N ARG A 175 24.05 -7.53 -8.13
CA ARG A 175 22.87 -7.64 -8.99
C ARG A 175 22.23 -9.03 -8.89
N GLU A 176 23.03 -10.08 -8.91
CA GLU A 176 22.58 -11.46 -8.77
C GLU A 176 21.89 -11.67 -7.41
N GLU A 177 22.44 -11.18 -6.31
CA GLU A 177 21.84 -11.22 -4.98
C GLU A 177 20.47 -10.54 -4.93
N LEU A 178 20.33 -9.37 -5.55
CA LEU A 178 19.03 -8.69 -5.65
C LEU A 178 18.00 -9.50 -6.44
N VAL A 179 18.42 -10.15 -7.53
CA VAL A 179 17.54 -11.02 -8.34
C VAL A 179 17.13 -12.25 -7.54
N GLU A 180 18.06 -12.88 -6.82
CA GLU A 180 17.77 -14.03 -5.96
C GLU A 180 16.77 -13.69 -4.88
N GLU A 181 16.84 -12.49 -4.30
CA GLU A 181 15.85 -12.03 -3.33
C GLU A 181 14.45 -11.92 -3.95
N PHE A 182 14.33 -11.37 -5.16
CA PHE A 182 13.05 -11.34 -5.88
C PHE A 182 12.52 -12.75 -6.14
N LEU A 183 13.36 -13.65 -6.66
CA LEU A 183 12.98 -15.04 -6.94
C LEU A 183 12.48 -15.75 -5.69
N LYS A 184 13.20 -15.59 -4.56
CA LYS A 184 12.79 -16.14 -3.28
C LYS A 184 11.42 -15.62 -2.88
N LYS A 185 11.19 -14.31 -2.92
CA LYS A 185 9.89 -13.71 -2.56
C LYS A 185 8.76 -14.11 -3.49
N ILE A 186 9.02 -14.30 -4.77
CA ILE A 186 8.03 -14.81 -5.74
C ILE A 186 7.65 -16.25 -5.40
N THR A 187 8.61 -17.10 -5.02
CA THR A 187 8.33 -18.48 -4.66
C THR A 187 7.59 -18.64 -3.32
N GLU A 188 7.71 -17.68 -2.43
CA GLU A 188 7.01 -17.63 -1.13
C GLU A 188 5.55 -17.14 -1.25
N LEU A 189 5.10 -16.69 -2.43
CA LEU A 189 3.75 -16.18 -2.62
C LEU A 189 2.69 -17.27 -2.41
N ASN A 190 1.66 -16.90 -1.63
CA ASN A 190 0.51 -17.80 -1.42
C ASN A 190 -0.35 -17.86 -2.70
N THR A 191 -0.22 -18.96 -3.44
CA THR A 191 -0.96 -19.21 -4.68
C THR A 191 -2.47 -19.39 -4.51
N ASP A 192 -2.96 -19.58 -3.28
CA ASP A 192 -4.39 -19.65 -2.98
C ASP A 192 -5.04 -18.26 -2.89
N SER A 193 -4.26 -17.22 -2.74
CA SER A 193 -4.75 -15.84 -2.72
C SER A 193 -5.30 -15.44 -4.09
N PHE A 194 -6.50 -14.86 -4.12
CA PHE A 194 -7.14 -14.35 -5.34
C PHE A 194 -6.26 -13.31 -6.08
N ILE A 195 -5.59 -12.43 -5.33
CA ILE A 195 -4.72 -11.39 -5.88
C ILE A 195 -3.52 -12.03 -6.59
N VAL A 196 -2.94 -13.07 -5.99
CA VAL A 196 -1.81 -13.83 -6.53
C VAL A 196 -2.24 -14.62 -7.78
N ARG A 197 -3.40 -15.29 -7.75
CA ARG A 197 -3.94 -16.02 -8.90
C ARG A 197 -4.13 -15.14 -10.14
N ASN A 198 -4.61 -13.91 -9.97
CA ASN A 198 -4.80 -12.99 -11.09
C ASN A 198 -3.47 -12.55 -11.73
N LYS A 199 -2.34 -12.78 -11.06
CA LYS A 199 -1.00 -12.46 -11.53
C LYS A 199 -0.20 -13.71 -11.94
N ALA A 200 -0.83 -14.88 -12.01
CA ALA A 200 -0.18 -16.18 -12.25
C ALA A 200 0.73 -16.19 -13.49
N VAL A 201 0.35 -15.51 -14.58
CA VAL A 201 1.15 -15.43 -15.81
C VAL A 201 2.49 -14.70 -15.55
N TYR A 202 2.46 -13.61 -14.79
CA TYR A 202 3.66 -12.86 -14.45
C TYR A 202 4.51 -13.59 -13.42
N ILE A 203 3.88 -14.26 -12.45
CA ILE A 203 4.56 -15.11 -11.46
C ILE A 203 5.30 -16.26 -12.17
N ASP A 204 4.64 -16.99 -13.08
CA ASP A 204 5.31 -18.06 -13.85
C ASP A 204 6.46 -17.51 -14.70
N LYS A 205 6.31 -16.34 -15.31
CA LYS A 205 7.36 -15.69 -16.09
C LYS A 205 8.56 -15.34 -15.20
N PHE A 206 8.34 -14.60 -14.11
CA PHE A 206 9.41 -14.04 -13.29
C PHE A 206 9.88 -14.96 -12.14
N SER A 207 9.34 -16.16 -12.00
CA SER A 207 9.92 -17.23 -11.18
C SER A 207 11.14 -17.90 -11.83
N LYS A 208 11.37 -17.64 -13.13
CA LYS A 208 12.47 -18.23 -13.91
C LYS A 208 13.64 -17.25 -13.99
N ILE A 209 14.79 -17.67 -13.51
CA ILE A 209 16.02 -16.82 -13.46
C ILE A 209 16.43 -16.30 -14.85
N ASP A 210 16.16 -17.07 -15.91
CA ASP A 210 16.51 -16.66 -17.27
C ASP A 210 15.86 -15.35 -17.69
N ASN A 211 14.66 -15.04 -17.17
CA ASN A 211 13.93 -13.80 -17.48
C ASN A 211 14.48 -12.58 -16.72
N TRP A 212 15.48 -12.77 -15.85
CA TRP A 212 16.17 -11.70 -15.13
C TRP A 212 17.56 -11.39 -15.72
N LYS A 213 18.02 -12.19 -16.69
CA LYS A 213 19.33 -11.96 -17.33
C LYS A 213 19.36 -10.62 -18.07
N HIS A 214 18.23 -10.25 -18.68
CA HIS A 214 18.04 -8.97 -19.33
C HIS A 214 16.66 -8.42 -19.03
N ILE A 215 16.61 -7.23 -18.44
CA ILE A 215 15.36 -6.53 -18.08
C ILE A 215 15.09 -5.43 -19.09
N ASP A 216 14.33 -5.75 -20.13
CA ASP A 216 13.84 -4.74 -21.06
C ASP A 216 12.73 -3.86 -20.43
N ASN A 217 12.35 -2.79 -21.11
CA ASN A 217 11.33 -1.86 -20.63
C ASN A 217 9.98 -2.55 -20.34
N ILE A 218 9.62 -3.58 -21.11
CA ILE A 218 8.37 -4.32 -20.93
C ILE A 218 8.46 -5.14 -19.66
N SER A 219 9.50 -5.94 -19.50
CA SER A 219 9.74 -6.76 -18.30
C SER A 219 9.86 -5.90 -17.03
N TYR A 220 10.53 -4.75 -17.12
CA TYR A 220 10.60 -3.77 -16.03
C TYR A 220 9.21 -3.30 -15.58
N MET A 221 8.35 -2.90 -16.52
CA MET A 221 6.99 -2.45 -16.21
C MET A 221 6.12 -3.61 -15.69
N GLU A 222 6.24 -4.80 -16.26
CA GLU A 222 5.50 -5.98 -15.80
C GLU A 222 5.85 -6.34 -14.35
N ILE A 223 7.14 -6.34 -13.98
CA ILE A 223 7.58 -6.60 -12.61
C ILE A 223 7.04 -5.53 -11.66
N ARG A 224 7.18 -4.25 -12.06
CA ARG A 224 6.77 -3.11 -11.27
C ARG A 224 5.26 -3.08 -10.98
N GLU A 225 4.43 -3.41 -11.99
CA GLU A 225 2.97 -3.30 -11.89
C GLU A 225 2.29 -4.61 -11.42
N ASN A 226 2.93 -5.75 -11.63
CA ASN A 226 2.28 -7.04 -11.38
C ASN A 226 2.95 -7.88 -10.31
N ILE A 227 4.26 -7.77 -10.12
CA ILE A 227 5.00 -8.54 -9.11
C ILE A 227 5.18 -7.75 -7.83
N ILE A 228 5.78 -6.56 -7.88
CA ILE A 228 6.09 -5.77 -6.67
C ILE A 228 4.87 -5.53 -5.76
N PRO A 229 3.67 -5.18 -6.28
CA PRO A 229 2.51 -4.93 -5.42
C PRO A 229 1.98 -6.14 -4.64
N ILE A 230 2.38 -7.35 -5.01
CA ILE A 230 1.97 -8.58 -4.33
C ILE A 230 3.06 -9.17 -3.44
N LEU A 231 4.28 -8.60 -3.43
CA LEU A 231 5.35 -9.02 -2.54
C LEU A 231 5.06 -8.60 -1.11
N LEU A 232 5.06 -9.55 -0.20
CA LEU A 232 4.83 -9.31 1.22
C LEU A 232 6.17 -9.12 1.93
N SER A 233 6.20 -8.24 2.94
CA SER A 233 7.32 -8.12 3.85
C SER A 233 6.99 -8.86 5.15
N GLU A 234 7.87 -9.72 5.58
CA GLU A 234 7.83 -10.33 6.91
C GLU A 234 8.42 -9.40 7.98
N ASP A 235 9.22 -8.43 7.53
CA ASP A 235 9.85 -7.45 8.40
C ASP A 235 8.80 -6.49 8.97
N SER A 236 8.67 -6.47 10.30
CA SER A 236 7.77 -5.59 11.04
C SER A 236 8.44 -4.27 11.45
N ASP A 237 9.75 -4.14 11.30
CA ASP A 237 10.49 -2.93 11.67
C ASP A 237 10.33 -1.83 10.62
N GLU A 238 9.40 -0.94 10.88
CA GLU A 238 9.10 0.22 10.01
C GLU A 238 10.29 1.18 9.90
N LEU A 239 11.11 1.31 10.95
CA LEU A 239 12.24 2.22 10.94
C LEU A 239 13.41 1.64 10.11
N ALA A 240 13.65 0.33 10.22
CA ALA A 240 14.61 -0.37 9.37
C ALA A 240 14.22 -0.26 7.89
N LYS A 241 12.94 -0.41 7.55
CA LYS A 241 12.45 -0.21 6.17
C LYS A 241 12.64 1.23 5.68
N ARG A 242 12.39 2.23 6.55
CA ARG A 242 12.63 3.65 6.18
C ARG A 242 14.09 3.91 5.90
N PHE A 243 14.97 3.36 6.73
CA PHE A 243 16.40 3.43 6.55
C PHE A 243 16.83 2.78 5.23
N ASP A 244 16.38 1.54 4.96
CA ASP A 244 16.64 0.84 3.70
C ASP A 244 16.16 1.66 2.49
N ASN A 245 14.94 2.19 2.52
CA ASN A 245 14.41 3.00 1.44
C ASN A 245 15.26 4.26 1.15
N LEU A 246 15.79 4.90 2.18
CA LEU A 246 16.69 6.05 2.01
C LEU A 246 18.02 5.64 1.40
N VAL A 247 18.61 4.54 1.86
CA VAL A 247 19.91 4.08 1.37
C VAL A 247 19.81 3.57 -0.06
N TYR A 248 18.84 2.71 -0.38
CA TYR A 248 18.61 2.29 -1.77
C TYR A 248 18.33 3.45 -2.69
N GLY A 249 17.52 4.43 -2.23
CA GLY A 249 17.27 5.64 -3.01
C GLY A 249 18.51 6.52 -3.20
N LEU A 250 19.46 6.49 -2.27
CA LEU A 250 20.76 7.15 -2.43
C LEU A 250 21.64 6.40 -3.44
N GLN A 251 21.70 5.08 -3.37
CA GLN A 251 22.44 4.23 -4.29
C GLN A 251 21.96 4.40 -5.73
N VAL A 252 20.64 4.29 -5.96
CA VAL A 252 20.02 4.54 -7.28
C VAL A 252 20.36 5.94 -7.77
N GLY A 253 20.15 6.97 -6.92
CA GLY A 253 20.40 8.36 -7.29
C GLY A 253 21.85 8.60 -7.76
N ARG A 254 22.82 7.93 -7.14
CA ARG A 254 24.23 8.01 -7.56
C ARG A 254 24.49 7.37 -8.91
N ILE A 255 23.94 6.18 -9.14
CA ILE A 255 24.09 5.45 -10.41
C ILE A 255 23.54 6.27 -11.56
N ILE A 256 22.37 6.90 -11.39
CA ILE A 256 21.72 7.69 -12.44
C ILE A 256 22.12 9.18 -12.45
N GLY A 257 23.07 9.58 -11.59
CA GLY A 257 23.58 10.96 -11.53
C GLY A 257 22.61 11.99 -10.97
N LYS A 258 21.60 11.59 -10.19
CA LYS A 258 20.66 12.50 -9.51
C LYS A 258 21.17 12.94 -8.14
N SER A 259 20.77 14.15 -7.71
CA SER A 259 21.12 14.65 -6.38
C SER A 259 20.58 13.76 -5.26
N THR A 260 21.45 13.41 -4.32
CA THR A 260 21.14 12.58 -3.14
C THR A 260 21.25 13.33 -1.82
N SER A 261 21.45 14.65 -1.86
CA SER A 261 21.76 15.48 -0.69
C SER A 261 20.67 15.44 0.40
N VAL A 262 19.40 15.43 0.00
CA VAL A 262 18.27 15.35 0.96
C VAL A 262 18.28 14.00 1.68
N LYS A 263 18.46 12.90 0.94
CA LYS A 263 18.50 11.55 1.53
C LYS A 263 19.69 11.40 2.48
N GLY A 264 20.86 11.91 2.07
CA GLY A 264 22.05 11.90 2.92
C GLY A 264 21.86 12.65 4.24
N ARG A 265 21.16 13.80 4.22
CA ARG A 265 20.86 14.56 5.45
C ARG A 265 19.93 13.78 6.39
N ILE A 266 18.86 13.18 5.86
CA ILE A 266 17.92 12.38 6.68
C ILE A 266 18.63 11.13 7.26
N LEU A 267 19.53 10.51 6.50
CA LEU A 267 20.34 9.38 6.98
C LEU A 267 21.25 9.80 8.13
N VAL A 268 21.88 10.99 8.06
CA VAL A 268 22.67 11.53 9.16
C VAL A 268 21.80 11.71 10.42
N GLU A 269 20.62 12.29 10.30
CA GLU A 269 19.70 12.47 11.43
C GLU A 269 19.34 11.16 12.10
N LEU A 270 19.01 10.11 11.32
CA LEU A 270 18.71 8.78 11.85
C LEU A 270 19.91 8.13 12.54
N VAL A 271 21.10 8.29 11.98
CA VAL A 271 22.33 7.72 12.56
C VAL A 271 22.74 8.48 13.83
N GLU A 272 22.51 9.78 13.90
CA GLU A 272 22.72 10.55 15.12
C GLU A 272 21.79 10.10 16.26
N ASP A 273 20.57 9.63 15.94
CA ASP A 273 19.69 9.05 16.95
C ASP A 273 20.24 7.70 17.48
N LEU A 274 20.83 6.86 16.62
CA LEU A 274 21.56 5.66 17.07
C LEU A 274 22.74 6.02 17.98
N LYS A 275 23.49 7.05 17.64
CA LYS A 275 24.67 7.48 18.42
C LYS A 275 24.32 7.86 19.86
N LYS A 276 23.09 8.36 20.11
CA LYS A 276 22.60 8.67 21.46
C LYS A 276 22.36 7.43 22.31
N LEU A 277 22.28 6.25 21.72
CA LEU A 277 22.01 4.97 22.37
C LEU A 277 23.30 4.24 22.79
N GLY A 278 24.33 4.97 23.14
CA GLY A 278 25.69 4.46 23.49
C GLY A 278 25.77 3.55 24.73
N THR A 279 24.65 3.13 25.31
CA THR A 279 24.57 2.16 26.41
C THR A 279 24.16 0.75 25.95
N ILE A 280 23.71 0.61 24.71
CA ILE A 280 23.27 -0.67 24.14
C ILE A 280 24.48 -1.39 23.54
N PRO A 281 24.81 -2.62 23.99
CA PRO A 281 26.03 -3.33 23.57
C PRO A 281 26.19 -3.47 22.06
N GLU A 282 25.09 -3.78 21.34
CA GLU A 282 25.06 -3.92 19.88
C GLU A 282 25.35 -2.60 19.17
N VAL A 283 24.88 -1.47 19.71
CA VAL A 283 25.17 -0.13 19.19
C VAL A 283 26.62 0.24 19.49
N VAL A 284 27.12 -0.10 20.67
CA VAL A 284 28.53 0.17 21.06
C VAL A 284 29.51 -0.62 20.19
N SER A 285 29.18 -1.86 19.81
CA SER A 285 30.04 -2.66 18.91
C SER A 285 30.24 -2.03 17.53
N GLU A 286 29.30 -1.22 17.05
CA GLU A 286 29.35 -0.54 15.75
C GLU A 286 29.64 0.97 15.87
N LYS A 287 30.19 1.41 17.02
CA LYS A 287 30.42 2.83 17.32
C LYS A 287 31.20 3.54 16.22
N ASP A 288 32.30 2.96 15.77
CA ASP A 288 33.18 3.58 14.76
C ASP A 288 32.45 3.78 13.42
N ARG A 289 31.55 2.84 13.07
CA ARG A 289 30.72 2.92 11.87
C ARG A 289 29.64 3.98 12.02
N ILE A 290 28.99 4.03 13.17
CA ILE A 290 27.97 5.03 13.51
C ILE A 290 28.59 6.43 13.49
N GLU A 291 29.79 6.62 14.06
CA GLU A 291 30.50 7.88 14.04
C GLU A 291 30.81 8.35 12.60
N LYS A 292 31.32 7.46 11.76
CA LYS A 292 31.55 7.78 10.34
C LYS A 292 30.28 8.11 9.58
N ALA A 293 29.22 7.30 9.77
CA ALA A 293 27.95 7.47 9.09
C ALA A 293 27.13 8.67 9.60
N SER A 294 27.47 9.25 10.77
CA SER A 294 26.90 10.50 11.27
C SER A 294 27.48 11.74 10.57
N GLU A 295 28.57 11.59 9.80
CA GLU A 295 29.14 12.68 9.04
C GLU A 295 28.43 12.89 7.69
N PRO A 296 27.98 14.12 7.34
CA PRO A 296 27.31 14.37 6.05
C PRO A 296 28.14 13.99 4.82
N GLU A 297 29.48 14.09 4.91
CA GLU A 297 30.39 13.76 3.82
C GLU A 297 30.51 12.26 3.57
N TYR A 298 30.21 11.42 4.58
CA TYR A 298 30.21 9.97 4.42
C TYR A 298 29.22 9.54 3.33
N TRP A 299 27.97 9.98 3.41
CA TRP A 299 26.92 9.63 2.44
C TRP A 299 27.11 10.26 1.06
N LYS A 300 28.03 11.21 0.91
CA LYS A 300 28.39 11.81 -0.38
C LYS A 300 29.57 11.12 -1.04
N LYS A 301 30.58 10.70 -0.27
CA LYS A 301 31.91 10.31 -0.78
C LYS A 301 32.20 8.81 -0.69
N SER A 302 31.59 8.07 0.25
CA SER A 302 31.80 6.63 0.38
C SER A 302 31.42 5.90 -0.90
N ASP A 303 32.13 4.84 -1.22
CA ASP A 303 31.80 4.01 -2.37
C ASP A 303 30.47 3.25 -2.18
N PHE A 304 30.02 2.61 -3.24
CA PHE A 304 28.72 1.92 -3.27
C PHE A 304 28.64 0.78 -2.25
N PHE A 305 29.68 -0.05 -2.17
CA PHE A 305 29.70 -1.23 -1.30
C PHE A 305 29.95 -0.91 0.17
N GLU A 306 30.68 0.16 0.45
CA GLU A 306 30.81 0.66 1.82
C GLU A 306 29.44 1.15 2.36
N ILE A 307 28.67 1.81 1.51
CA ILE A 307 27.31 2.22 1.85
C ILE A 307 26.42 1.00 2.07
N GLU A 308 26.48 -0.01 1.20
CA GLU A 308 25.70 -1.24 1.33
C GLU A 308 26.05 -2.00 2.61
N LYS A 309 27.32 -2.14 2.91
CA LYS A 309 27.80 -2.73 4.16
C LYS A 309 27.27 -1.97 5.38
N THR A 310 27.29 -0.64 5.31
CA THR A 310 26.73 0.20 6.38
C THR A 310 25.24 0.03 6.50
N ARG A 311 24.50 -0.05 5.38
CA ARG A 311 23.07 -0.34 5.36
C ARG A 311 22.75 -1.65 6.09
N THR A 312 23.42 -2.73 5.70
CA THR A 312 23.16 -4.07 6.25
C THR A 312 23.37 -4.13 7.76
N ILE A 313 24.38 -3.44 8.25
CA ILE A 313 24.70 -3.44 9.70
C ILE A 313 23.75 -2.50 10.46
N LEU A 314 23.60 -1.25 10.02
CA LEU A 314 22.86 -0.26 10.79
C LEU A 314 21.35 -0.51 10.75
N ARG A 315 20.80 -1.14 9.70
CA ARG A 315 19.38 -1.48 9.67
C ARG A 315 18.95 -2.37 10.84
N GLU A 316 19.81 -3.29 11.26
CA GLU A 316 19.53 -4.17 12.41
C GLU A 316 19.53 -3.43 13.75
N LEU A 317 20.14 -2.25 13.80
CA LEU A 317 20.18 -1.42 15.00
C LEU A 317 18.97 -0.46 15.08
N MET A 318 18.25 -0.24 13.97
CA MET A 318 17.12 0.70 13.94
C MET A 318 16.03 0.35 14.94
N LYS A 319 15.83 -0.93 15.27
CA LYS A 319 14.88 -1.42 16.28
C LYS A 319 15.11 -0.86 17.68
N TYR A 320 16.31 -0.34 17.99
CA TYR A 320 16.64 0.22 19.28
C TYR A 320 16.27 1.71 19.40
N ILE A 321 15.90 2.36 18.31
CA ILE A 321 15.45 3.76 18.35
C ILE A 321 13.99 3.77 18.79
N ASP A 322 13.76 4.08 20.09
CA ASP A 322 12.43 4.29 20.65
C ASP A 322 11.85 5.61 20.17
N ASN A 323 10.66 5.57 19.57
CA ASN A 323 9.93 6.69 19.00
C ASN A 323 10.62 7.37 17.78
N PRO A 324 10.33 6.88 16.56
CA PRO A 324 10.69 7.67 15.39
C PRO A 324 10.04 9.06 15.51
N PRO A 325 10.74 10.14 15.18
CA PRO A 325 10.15 11.47 15.20
C PRO A 325 8.86 11.42 14.36
N ARG A 326 7.72 11.83 14.95
CA ARG A 326 6.42 11.90 14.29
C ARG A 326 6.44 13.02 13.24
N GLY A 327 7.16 12.78 12.16
CA GLY A 327 7.12 13.58 10.96
C GLY A 327 6.51 12.73 9.86
N ILE A 328 5.29 13.03 9.47
CA ILE A 328 4.74 12.49 8.22
C ILE A 328 5.49 13.21 7.10
N TYR A 329 6.58 12.62 6.64
CA TYR A 329 7.29 13.10 5.46
C TYR A 329 6.71 12.41 4.24
N THR A 330 5.69 13.03 3.63
CA THR A 330 5.34 12.77 2.24
C THR A 330 6.37 13.49 1.39
N VAL A 331 7.36 12.79 0.87
CA VAL A 331 8.32 13.36 -0.09
C VAL A 331 7.80 13.06 -1.49
N ASP A 332 6.98 13.96 -2.02
CA ASP A 332 6.73 14.03 -3.46
C ASP A 332 7.93 14.65 -4.13
N ILE A 333 8.71 13.83 -4.86
CA ILE A 333 9.77 14.33 -5.72
C ILE A 333 9.19 14.48 -7.12
N ILE A 334 8.63 15.64 -7.38
CA ILE A 334 8.54 16.22 -8.73
C ILE A 334 9.16 17.61 -8.63
N ASP A 335 10.12 17.87 -9.52
CA ASP A 335 10.97 19.07 -9.65
C ASP A 335 10.52 20.34 -8.93
N GLU A 336 11.50 20.96 -8.21
CA GLU A 336 11.43 22.25 -7.51
C GLU A 336 10.56 22.31 -6.25
N LEU A 337 11.13 21.86 -5.11
CA LEU A 337 10.51 21.99 -3.80
C LEU A 337 10.99 23.23 -3.05
N LYS A 338 10.04 24.14 -2.82
CA LYS A 338 10.07 25.04 -1.66
C LYS A 338 9.42 24.33 -0.47
N VAL A 339 10.21 23.86 0.48
CA VAL A 339 9.71 23.29 1.73
C VAL A 339 9.38 24.43 2.68
N SER A 340 8.11 24.61 3.07
CA SER A 340 7.71 25.43 4.20
C SER A 340 7.37 24.51 5.38
N GLU A 341 8.21 24.52 6.42
CA GLU A 341 7.89 23.89 7.71
C GLU A 341 6.81 24.72 8.43
N LYS A 342 5.67 24.10 8.74
CA LYS A 342 4.79 24.56 9.82
C LYS A 342 5.03 23.70 11.05
N LYS A 343 5.73 24.27 12.04
CA LYS A 343 5.76 23.74 13.41
C LYS A 343 4.47 24.16 14.11
N GLU A 344 3.52 23.25 14.29
CA GLU A 344 2.46 23.43 15.27
C GLU A 344 2.86 22.77 16.58
N GLY A 345 3.25 23.58 17.56
CA GLY A 345 3.49 23.13 18.93
C GLY A 345 2.17 22.92 19.65
N TYR A 346 1.91 21.68 20.10
CA TYR A 346 0.83 21.40 21.04
C TYR A 346 1.30 21.68 22.47
N ASN A 347 0.74 22.73 23.09
CA ASN A 347 0.82 22.96 24.53
C ASN A 347 -0.17 22.04 25.23
N ILE A 348 0.35 21.06 25.97
CA ILE A 348 -0.44 20.31 26.98
C ILE A 348 -0.50 21.18 28.22
N GLN A 349 -1.63 21.84 28.48
CA GLN A 349 -1.96 22.34 29.80
C GLN A 349 -2.60 21.22 30.61
N GLN A 350 -1.94 20.85 31.70
CA GLN A 350 -2.49 20.03 32.76
C GLN A 350 -3.70 20.70 33.41
N ARG A 351 -4.81 19.98 33.49
CA ARG A 351 -5.77 20.03 34.59
C ARG A 351 -6.42 18.67 34.78
#